data_c825e271c1544644a3a9d277bdafc43c
#
_entry.id   c825e271c1544644a3a9d277bdafc43c
#
_cell.length_a   1.000
_cell.length_b   1.000
_cell.length_c   1.000
_cell.angle_alpha   90.00
_cell.angle_beta   90.00
_cell.angle_gamma   90.00
#
_symmetry.space_group_name_H-M   'P 1'
#
loop_
_entity.id
_entity.type
_entity.pdbx_description
1 polymer ?
#
loop_
_entity_poly.entity_id
_entity_poly.type
_entity_poly.pdbx_seq_one_letter_code
_entity_poly.pdbx_strand_id
1 'polypeptide(L)'
;MDIYEIINHRQSDRQYDPERPVEPEKIRRILEAARIAPSACNAQPWHFIVVDEPELRNQVADAVASRILGMNHFTKQAPVHILVVEERPNFTSGIGGLIKDKQFPLLAI
;
A
#
# COMPACT_ATOMS: atom_id res chain seq x y z
N MET A 1 -4.52 -5.38 23.39
CA MET A 1 -3.24 -4.77 22.98
C MET A 1 -3.47 -3.27 22.84
N ASP A 2 -2.77 -2.46 23.58
CA ASP A 2 -2.91 -1.00 23.48
C ASP A 2 -2.10 -0.44 22.31
N ILE A 3 -2.26 0.86 22.03
CA ILE A 3 -1.61 1.50 20.88
C ILE A 3 -0.08 1.47 20.99
N TYR A 4 0.46 1.59 22.18
CA TYR A 4 1.91 1.55 22.38
C TYR A 4 2.49 0.17 22.11
N GLU A 5 1.77 -0.86 22.50
CA GLU A 5 2.16 -2.24 22.17
C GLU A 5 2.17 -2.47 20.67
N ILE A 6 1.14 -1.99 19.97
CA ILE A 6 1.07 -2.10 18.52
C ILE A 6 2.25 -1.38 17.86
N ILE A 7 2.55 -0.16 18.30
CA ILE A 7 3.66 0.62 17.77
C ILE A 7 5.00 -0.12 17.99
N ASN A 8 5.19 -0.66 19.17
CA ASN A 8 6.43 -1.35 19.52
C ASN A 8 6.61 -2.68 18.81
N HIS A 9 5.53 -3.36 18.50
CA HIS A 9 5.59 -4.66 17.80
C HIS A 9 5.62 -4.53 16.29
N ARG A 10 5.30 -3.36 15.75
CA ARG A 10 5.31 -3.15 14.29
C ARG A 10 6.73 -3.33 13.76
N GLN A 11 6.85 -4.10 12.73
CA GLN A 11 8.11 -4.28 11.99
C GLN A 11 7.83 -4.41 10.50
N SER A 12 8.86 -4.25 9.70
CA SER A 12 8.80 -4.54 8.27
C SER A 12 9.38 -5.91 8.01
N ASP A 13 8.54 -6.82 7.59
CA ASP A 13 8.97 -8.17 7.25
C ASP A 13 9.44 -8.21 5.80
N ARG A 14 10.54 -8.91 5.56
CA ARG A 14 11.12 -9.08 4.21
C ARG A 14 11.30 -10.54 3.84
N GLN A 15 10.53 -11.39 4.50
CA GLN A 15 10.48 -12.82 4.20
C GLN A 15 9.07 -13.30 4.48
N TYR A 16 8.49 -13.99 3.52
CA TYR A 16 7.11 -14.46 3.60
C TYR A 16 7.04 -15.95 3.30
N ASP A 17 5.99 -16.58 3.78
CA ASP A 17 5.69 -17.99 3.47
C ASP A 17 4.82 -18.04 2.21
N PRO A 18 5.35 -18.49 1.07
CA PRO A 18 4.60 -18.53 -0.18
C PRO A 18 3.49 -19.57 -0.19
N GLU A 19 3.54 -20.54 0.72
CA GLU A 19 2.57 -21.62 0.81
C GLU A 19 1.35 -21.27 1.68
N ARG A 20 1.43 -20.18 2.43
CA ARG A 20 0.37 -19.79 3.36
C ARG A 20 -0.52 -18.72 2.73
N PRO A 21 -1.79 -19.06 2.38
CA PRO A 21 -2.71 -18.07 1.84
C PRO A 21 -3.15 -17.07 2.92
N VAL A 22 -3.55 -15.89 2.46
CA VAL A 22 -4.14 -14.87 3.34
C VAL A 22 -5.66 -14.99 3.27
N GLU A 23 -6.28 -15.11 4.42
CA GLU A 23 -7.74 -15.23 4.51
C GLU A 23 -8.41 -13.93 3.99
N PRO A 24 -9.50 -14.03 3.21
CA PRO A 24 -10.19 -12.86 2.68
C PRO A 24 -10.64 -11.87 3.75
N GLU A 25 -11.00 -12.34 4.92
CA GLU A 25 -11.40 -11.47 6.04
C GLU A 25 -10.27 -10.58 6.52
N LYS A 26 -9.05 -11.07 6.53
CA LYS A 26 -7.87 -10.28 6.89
C LYS A 26 -7.61 -9.19 5.86
N ILE A 27 -7.75 -9.51 4.59
CA ILE A 27 -7.60 -8.54 3.49
C ILE A 27 -8.64 -7.43 3.63
N ARG A 28 -9.90 -7.78 3.89
CA ARG A 28 -10.98 -6.81 4.10
C ARG A 28 -10.69 -5.89 5.27
N ARG A 29 -10.20 -6.41 6.38
CA ARG A 29 -9.86 -5.61 7.56
C ARG A 29 -8.71 -4.66 7.28
N ILE A 30 -7.70 -5.11 6.56
CA ILE A 30 -6.58 -4.26 6.16
C ILE A 30 -7.06 -3.13 5.26
N LEU A 31 -7.87 -3.44 4.26
CA LEU A 31 -8.41 -2.45 3.33
C LEU A 31 -9.33 -1.45 4.03
N GLU A 32 -10.14 -1.91 4.98
CA GLU A 32 -11.01 -1.01 5.75
C GLU A 32 -10.18 -0.05 6.62
N ALA A 33 -9.13 -0.54 7.26
CA ALA A 33 -8.22 0.32 8.02
C ALA A 33 -7.55 1.36 7.11
N ALA A 34 -7.15 0.96 5.91
CA ALA A 34 -6.58 1.87 4.93
C ALA A 34 -7.59 2.91 4.43
N ARG A 35 -8.83 2.47 4.21
CA ARG A 35 -9.91 3.35 3.73
C ARG A 35 -10.22 4.49 4.68
N ILE A 36 -10.19 4.22 5.97
CA ILE A 36 -10.50 5.23 7.00
C ILE A 36 -9.30 6.06 7.44
N ALA A 37 -8.14 5.85 6.83
CA ALA A 37 -6.96 6.66 7.11
C ALA A 37 -7.20 8.13 6.76
N PRO A 38 -6.63 9.06 7.53
CA PRO A 38 -6.79 10.47 7.22
C PRO A 38 -6.08 10.86 5.93
N SER A 39 -6.62 11.87 5.26
CA SER A 39 -6.01 12.43 4.06
C SER A 39 -6.11 13.94 4.06
N ALA A 40 -5.21 14.59 3.33
CA ALA A 40 -5.22 16.04 3.19
C ALA A 40 -6.55 16.50 2.58
N CYS A 41 -7.22 17.42 3.27
CA CYS A 41 -8.54 17.94 2.87
C CYS A 41 -9.60 16.84 2.69
N ASN A 42 -9.44 15.70 3.34
CA ASN A 42 -10.29 14.53 3.20
C ASN A 42 -10.49 14.10 1.73
N ALA A 43 -9.47 14.29 0.91
CA ALA A 43 -9.56 14.05 -0.53
C ALA A 43 -9.62 12.56 -0.87
N GLN A 44 -9.11 11.69 0.02
CA GLN A 44 -9.10 10.23 -0.16
C GLN A 44 -8.55 9.83 -1.54
N PRO A 45 -7.33 10.25 -1.89
CA PRO A 45 -6.81 10.17 -3.27
C PRO A 45 -6.24 8.80 -3.62
N TRP A 46 -6.72 7.75 -3.01
CA TRP A 46 -6.18 6.41 -3.19
C TRP A 46 -7.19 5.43 -3.73
N HIS A 47 -6.68 4.49 -4.52
CA HIS A 47 -7.35 3.25 -4.86
C HIS A 47 -6.49 2.09 -4.45
N PHE A 48 -7.10 1.01 -3.99
CA PHE A 48 -6.40 -0.20 -3.61
C PHE A 48 -6.72 -1.29 -4.61
N ILE A 49 -5.68 -1.91 -5.15
CA ILE A 49 -5.81 -3.05 -6.05
C ILE A 49 -5.22 -4.25 -5.35
N VAL A 50 -6.03 -5.26 -5.10
CA VAL A 50 -5.60 -6.52 -4.51
C VAL A 50 -5.23 -7.48 -5.63
N VAL A 51 -4.00 -7.95 -5.61
CA VAL A 51 -3.49 -8.91 -6.59
C VAL A 51 -3.19 -10.21 -5.89
N ASP A 52 -4.00 -11.22 -6.12
CA ASP A 52 -3.88 -12.55 -5.52
C ASP A 52 -3.69 -13.66 -6.57
N GLU A 53 -3.92 -13.37 -7.83
CA GLU A 53 -3.74 -14.33 -8.91
C GLU A 53 -2.23 -14.55 -9.16
N PRO A 54 -1.77 -15.84 -9.21
CA PRO A 54 -0.33 -16.15 -9.19
C PRO A 54 0.50 -15.49 -10.29
N GLU A 55 -0.02 -15.46 -11.50
CA GLU A 55 0.71 -14.88 -12.63
C GLU A 55 0.86 -13.37 -12.50
N LEU A 56 -0.22 -12.69 -12.12
CA LEU A 56 -0.19 -11.25 -11.89
C LEU A 56 0.70 -10.89 -10.70
N ARG A 57 0.68 -11.70 -9.64
CA ARG A 57 1.58 -11.50 -8.50
C ARG A 57 3.05 -11.51 -8.94
N ASN A 58 3.41 -12.47 -9.78
CA ASN A 58 4.77 -12.56 -10.29
C ASN A 58 5.14 -11.35 -11.14
N GLN A 59 4.25 -10.88 -11.98
CA GLN A 59 4.48 -9.69 -12.80
C GLN A 59 4.69 -8.45 -11.95
N VAL A 60 3.87 -8.26 -10.91
CA VAL A 60 4.01 -7.15 -9.97
C VAL A 60 5.35 -7.23 -9.23
N ALA A 61 5.69 -8.40 -8.74
CA ALA A 61 6.95 -8.62 -8.02
C ALA A 61 8.16 -8.34 -8.91
N ASP A 62 8.12 -8.78 -10.15
CA ASP A 62 9.19 -8.51 -11.11
C ASP A 62 9.34 -7.02 -11.40
N ALA A 63 8.22 -6.33 -11.58
CA ALA A 63 8.22 -4.89 -11.81
C ALA A 63 8.84 -4.12 -10.64
N VAL A 64 8.48 -4.49 -9.41
CA VAL A 64 9.02 -3.87 -8.19
C VAL A 64 10.51 -4.16 -8.04
N ALA A 65 10.92 -5.39 -8.25
CA ALA A 65 12.34 -5.78 -8.17
C ALA A 65 13.19 -5.06 -9.21
N SER A 66 12.71 -4.95 -10.43
CA SER A 66 13.41 -4.27 -11.52
C SER A 66 13.59 -2.78 -11.25
N ARG A 67 12.60 -2.13 -10.65
CA ARG A 67 12.62 -0.69 -10.39
C ARG A 67 13.61 -0.30 -9.31
N ILE A 68 13.93 -1.20 -8.40
CA ILE A 68 14.74 -0.90 -7.21
C ILE A 68 16.07 -1.65 -7.29
N LEU A 69 16.65 -1.77 -8.49
CA LEU A 69 17.99 -2.32 -8.72
C LEU A 69 18.20 -3.71 -8.09
N GLY A 70 17.23 -4.60 -8.29
CA GLY A 70 17.32 -5.96 -7.77
C GLY A 70 16.99 -6.12 -6.30
N MET A 71 16.66 -5.06 -5.60
CA MET A 71 16.13 -5.12 -4.25
C MET A 71 14.68 -5.62 -4.28
N ASN A 72 14.17 -6.02 -3.13
CA ASN A 72 12.77 -6.47 -2.99
C ASN A 72 12.41 -7.80 -3.67
N HIS A 73 13.39 -8.66 -3.91
CA HIS A 73 13.10 -10.00 -4.43
C HIS A 73 12.21 -10.83 -3.50
N PHE A 74 12.18 -10.50 -2.22
CA PHE A 74 11.32 -11.14 -1.24
C PHE A 74 9.84 -10.96 -1.56
N THR A 75 9.47 -9.96 -2.34
CA THR A 75 8.08 -9.71 -2.72
C THR A 75 7.48 -10.84 -3.55
N LYS A 76 8.31 -11.64 -4.22
CA LYS A 76 7.84 -12.84 -4.93
C LYS A 76 7.25 -13.90 -4.01
N GLN A 77 7.62 -13.89 -2.75
CA GLN A 77 7.13 -14.83 -1.75
C GLN A 77 5.75 -14.44 -1.19
N ALA A 78 5.32 -13.22 -1.40
CA ALA A 78 4.06 -12.74 -0.84
C ALA A 78 2.86 -13.36 -1.55
N PRO A 79 1.91 -13.95 -0.81
CA PRO A 79 0.71 -14.56 -1.41
C PRO A 79 -0.27 -13.52 -1.96
N VAL A 80 -0.18 -12.28 -1.50
CA VAL A 80 -1.04 -11.18 -1.94
C VAL A 80 -0.22 -9.90 -2.03
N HIS A 81 -0.45 -9.13 -3.08
CA HIS A 81 0.05 -7.77 -3.20
C HIS A 81 -1.12 -6.80 -3.14
N ILE A 82 -0.94 -5.71 -2.40
CA ILE A 82 -1.89 -4.61 -2.40
C ILE A 82 -1.20 -3.40 -3.01
N LEU A 83 -1.68 -2.99 -4.17
CA LEU A 83 -1.17 -1.82 -4.86
C LEU A 83 -1.96 -0.60 -4.40
N VAL A 84 -1.25 0.41 -3.95
CA VAL A 84 -1.86 1.69 -3.60
C VAL A 84 -1.64 2.64 -4.78
N VAL A 85 -2.73 2.98 -5.45
CA VAL A 85 -2.70 3.91 -6.57
C VAL A 85 -3.15 5.27 -6.08
N GLU A 86 -2.30 6.26 -6.26
CA GLU A 86 -2.63 7.63 -5.93
C GLU A 86 -3.34 8.28 -7.11
N GLU A 87 -4.57 8.75 -6.88
CA GLU A 87 -5.22 9.66 -7.82
C GLU A 87 -4.68 11.07 -7.63
N ARG A 88 -4.34 11.70 -8.73
CA ARG A 88 -4.15 13.15 -8.71
C ARG A 88 -5.53 13.79 -8.59
N PRO A 89 -5.84 14.46 -7.48
CA PRO A 89 -7.11 15.15 -7.40
C PRO A 89 -7.17 16.19 -8.53
N ASN A 90 -8.28 16.23 -9.21
CA ASN A 90 -8.62 17.33 -10.12
C ASN A 90 -8.87 18.60 -9.30
N PHE A 91 -7.84 19.05 -8.64
CA PHE A 91 -7.95 20.20 -7.79
C PHE A 91 -7.82 21.44 -8.65
N THR A 92 -8.93 22.01 -8.95
CA THR A 92 -9.04 23.25 -9.73
C THR A 92 -8.71 24.49 -8.92
N SER A 93 -8.60 24.38 -7.61
CA SER A 93 -8.19 25.53 -6.80
C SER A 93 -6.68 25.65 -6.79
N GLY A 94 -6.16 26.81 -7.21
CA GLY A 94 -4.73 27.05 -7.37
C GLY A 94 -3.88 26.80 -6.12
N ILE A 95 -4.44 26.90 -4.93
CA ILE A 95 -3.73 26.66 -3.66
C ILE A 95 -3.51 25.16 -3.44
N GLY A 96 -4.52 24.34 -3.74
CA GLY A 96 -4.39 22.89 -3.63
C GLY A 96 -3.36 22.30 -4.57
N GLY A 97 -3.24 22.85 -5.78
CA GLY A 97 -2.28 22.40 -6.77
C GLY A 97 -0.83 22.66 -6.41
N LEU A 98 -0.56 23.76 -5.72
CA LEU A 98 0.80 24.14 -5.30
C LEU A 98 1.32 23.28 -4.14
N ILE A 99 0.43 22.87 -3.24
CA ILE A 99 0.81 22.09 -2.06
C ILE A 99 0.92 20.61 -2.41
N LYS A 100 0.18 20.18 -3.37
CA LYS A 100 -0.06 18.80 -3.73
C LYS A 100 1.17 18.06 -4.25
N ASP A 101 2.01 18.71 -5.00
CA ASP A 101 3.10 18.04 -5.70
C ASP A 101 4.30 17.70 -4.80
N LYS A 102 4.25 18.08 -3.52
CA LYS A 102 5.44 17.97 -2.69
C LYS A 102 5.36 16.94 -1.56
N GLN A 103 4.43 17.05 -0.66
CA GLN A 103 4.47 16.20 0.55
C GLN A 103 3.15 15.62 1.02
N PHE A 104 2.02 16.21 0.68
CA PHE A 104 0.74 15.80 1.21
C PHE A 104 0.33 14.36 0.86
N PRO A 105 0.57 13.86 -0.36
CA PRO A 105 0.27 12.48 -0.68
C PRO A 105 1.03 11.48 0.20
N LEU A 106 2.27 11.78 0.52
CA LEU A 106 3.10 10.93 1.38
C LEU A 106 2.61 10.92 2.81
N LEU A 107 2.06 12.02 3.30
CA LEU A 107 1.48 12.11 4.64
C LEU A 107 0.13 11.41 4.74
N ALA A 108 -0.57 11.22 3.64
CA ALA A 108 -1.86 10.56 3.59
C ALA A 108 -1.77 9.03 3.55
N ILE A 109 -0.61 8.51 3.31
CA ILE A 109 -0.31 7.08 3.28
C ILE A 109 0.25 6.65 4.64
#